data_c80713ba6f37d66e2000a77b5842aa52
#
_entry.id   c80713ba6f37d66e2000a77b5842aa52
#
_cell.length_a   1.000
_cell.length_b   1.000
_cell.length_c   1.000
_cell.angle_alpha   90.00
_cell.angle_beta   90.00
_cell.angle_gamma   90.00
#
_symmetry.space_group_name_H-M   'P 1'
#
loop_
_entity.id
_entity.type
_entity.pdbx_description
1 polymer ?
#
loop_
_entity_poly.entity_id
_entity_poly.type
_entity_poly.pdbx_seq_one_letter_code
_entity_poly.pdbx_strand_id
1 'polypeptide(L)'
;ARYEAFAAFLNERGVYVTADDHRGHGKTGEANGNLYHLGDDNGWNQMVDDQWQLISHIGAQHDLPLVIFGHSMGSFLATRFCQHYGALHESRLMGLILSGSNYAPSWVTRSASLIAKVERARCGKRNSSSVLEALSFGAFNKAFKPTRTEKDWLSSDSQVVDRYLAD
;
A
#
# COMPACT_ATOMS: atom_id res chain seq x y z
N ALA A 1 5.91 -6.95 -9.17
CA ALA A 1 6.59 -6.38 -10.31
C ALA A 1 7.25 -5.01 -10.03
N ARG A 2 6.54 -4.02 -9.45
CA ARG A 2 7.04 -2.63 -9.29
C ARG A 2 8.34 -2.53 -8.47
N TYR A 3 8.48 -3.30 -7.41
CA TYR A 3 9.63 -3.26 -6.51
C TYR A 3 10.67 -4.36 -6.78
N GLU A 4 10.52 -5.12 -7.84
CA GLU A 4 11.37 -6.26 -8.16
C GLU A 4 12.84 -5.86 -8.38
N ALA A 5 13.07 -4.80 -9.16
CA ALA A 5 14.41 -4.27 -9.38
C ALA A 5 15.05 -3.74 -8.10
N PHE A 6 14.25 -3.11 -7.22
CA PHE A 6 14.73 -2.63 -5.92
C PHE A 6 15.06 -3.81 -4.98
N ALA A 7 14.22 -4.84 -4.96
CA ALA A 7 14.48 -6.05 -4.19
C ALA A 7 15.75 -6.76 -4.68
N ALA A 8 15.94 -6.90 -6.00
CA ALA A 8 17.16 -7.47 -6.59
C ALA A 8 18.41 -6.67 -6.17
N PHE A 9 18.35 -5.35 -6.28
CA PHE A 9 19.44 -4.48 -5.85
C PHE A 9 19.83 -4.67 -4.37
N LEU A 10 18.84 -4.86 -3.49
CA LEU A 10 19.06 -5.10 -2.06
C LEU A 10 19.60 -6.50 -1.81
N ASN A 11 19.08 -7.51 -2.52
CA ASN A 11 19.54 -8.89 -2.40
C ASN A 11 21.03 -9.04 -2.77
N GLU A 12 21.49 -8.35 -3.83
CA GLU A 12 22.91 -8.30 -4.19
C GLU A 12 23.82 -7.72 -3.10
N ARG A 13 23.23 -7.02 -2.12
CA ARG A 13 23.92 -6.40 -0.98
C ARG A 13 23.71 -7.15 0.33
N GLY A 14 23.22 -8.38 0.24
CA GLY A 14 23.02 -9.24 1.40
C GLY A 14 21.77 -8.92 2.23
N VAL A 15 20.83 -8.17 1.69
CA VAL A 15 19.54 -7.89 2.35
C VAL A 15 18.49 -8.89 1.85
N TYR A 16 17.91 -9.66 2.74
CA TYR A 16 16.78 -10.53 2.42
C TYR A 16 15.51 -9.70 2.30
N VAL A 17 14.87 -9.73 1.13
CA VAL A 17 13.68 -8.91 0.85
C VAL A 17 12.47 -9.80 0.64
N THR A 18 11.37 -9.47 1.32
CA THR A 18 10.07 -10.08 1.12
C THR A 18 9.01 -9.01 0.87
N ALA A 19 8.05 -9.33 0.04
CA ALA A 19 6.86 -8.51 -0.21
C ALA A 19 5.70 -9.45 -0.54
N ASP A 20 4.51 -9.04 -0.14
CA ASP A 20 3.26 -9.74 -0.44
C ASP A 20 2.36 -8.89 -1.36
N ASP A 21 1.50 -9.57 -2.07
CA ASP A 21 0.31 -8.94 -2.62
C ASP A 21 -0.73 -8.85 -1.49
N HIS A 22 -1.04 -7.65 -1.05
CA HIS A 22 -2.01 -7.45 0.02
C HIS A 22 -3.37 -8.04 -0.35
N ARG A 23 -4.19 -8.35 0.68
CA ARG A 23 -5.58 -8.76 0.44
C ARG A 23 -6.27 -7.80 -0.52
N GLY A 24 -7.06 -8.33 -1.45
CA GLY A 24 -7.71 -7.55 -2.50
C GLY A 24 -6.81 -7.08 -3.64
N HIS A 25 -5.52 -7.42 -3.64
CA HIS A 25 -4.56 -7.03 -4.68
C HIS A 25 -3.85 -8.25 -5.27
N GLY A 26 -3.42 -8.09 -6.53
CA GLY A 26 -2.58 -9.04 -7.25
C GLY A 26 -3.04 -10.49 -7.10
N LYS A 27 -2.09 -11.42 -7.03
CA LYS A 27 -2.36 -12.87 -6.95
C LYS A 27 -3.17 -13.26 -5.72
N THR A 28 -2.99 -12.56 -4.59
CA THR A 28 -3.76 -12.82 -3.37
C THR A 28 -5.24 -12.49 -3.58
N GLY A 29 -5.54 -11.37 -4.22
CA GLY A 29 -6.91 -10.98 -4.53
C GLY A 29 -7.56 -11.89 -5.57
N GLU A 30 -6.80 -12.28 -6.61
CA GLU A 30 -7.25 -13.23 -7.64
C GLU A 30 -7.57 -14.60 -7.06
N ALA A 31 -6.65 -15.18 -6.29
CA ALA A 31 -6.81 -16.51 -5.71
C ALA A 31 -8.03 -16.62 -4.79
N ASN A 32 -8.39 -15.53 -4.13
CA ASN A 32 -9.54 -15.47 -3.20
C ASN A 32 -10.83 -14.93 -3.83
N GLY A 33 -10.82 -14.56 -5.12
CA GLY A 33 -11.97 -13.93 -5.80
C GLY A 33 -12.39 -12.58 -5.20
N ASN A 34 -11.43 -11.86 -4.60
CA ASN A 34 -11.67 -10.62 -3.87
C ASN A 34 -10.84 -9.45 -4.39
N LEU A 35 -10.57 -9.39 -5.70
CA LEU A 35 -9.87 -8.23 -6.28
C LEU A 35 -10.58 -6.92 -5.91
N TYR A 36 -9.78 -5.92 -5.53
CA TYR A 36 -10.21 -4.58 -5.11
C TYR A 36 -11.04 -4.54 -3.82
N HIS A 37 -11.10 -5.66 -3.06
CA HIS A 37 -11.86 -5.73 -1.83
C HIS A 37 -11.00 -6.21 -0.65
N LEU A 38 -10.82 -5.33 0.34
CA LEU A 38 -9.95 -5.59 1.49
C LEU A 38 -10.63 -6.48 2.57
N GLY A 39 -11.95 -6.64 2.50
CA GLY A 39 -12.76 -7.38 3.46
C GLY A 39 -14.08 -6.66 3.77
N ASP A 40 -15.08 -7.41 4.17
CA ASP A 40 -16.41 -6.87 4.45
C ASP A 40 -16.43 -6.01 5.73
N ASP A 41 -15.63 -6.37 6.71
CA ASP A 41 -15.52 -5.65 7.98
C ASP A 41 -14.03 -5.51 8.38
N ASN A 42 -13.66 -4.32 8.82
CA ASN A 42 -12.34 -4.03 9.39
C ASN A 42 -11.13 -4.38 8.49
N GLY A 43 -11.30 -4.31 7.15
CA GLY A 43 -10.28 -4.75 6.17
C GLY A 43 -8.91 -4.09 6.36
N TRP A 44 -8.87 -2.84 6.83
CA TRP A 44 -7.61 -2.16 7.14
C TRP A 44 -6.81 -2.86 8.25
N ASN A 45 -7.45 -3.16 9.39
CA ASN A 45 -6.74 -3.86 10.47
C ASN A 45 -6.41 -5.30 10.08
N GLN A 46 -7.26 -5.95 9.29
CA GLN A 46 -6.94 -7.26 8.74
C GLN A 46 -5.68 -7.24 7.85
N MET A 47 -5.44 -6.17 7.07
CA MET A 47 -4.16 -6.00 6.35
C MET A 47 -2.96 -5.87 7.30
N VAL A 48 -3.13 -5.19 8.43
CA VAL A 48 -2.10 -5.09 9.47
C VAL A 48 -1.81 -6.46 10.09
N ASP A 49 -2.86 -7.25 10.34
CA ASP A 49 -2.74 -8.61 10.88
C ASP A 49 -2.09 -9.57 9.87
N ASP A 50 -2.35 -9.41 8.58
CA ASP A 50 -1.66 -10.17 7.51
C ASP A 50 -0.15 -9.89 7.54
N GLN A 51 0.26 -8.64 7.71
CA GLN A 51 1.68 -8.28 7.84
C GLN A 51 2.30 -8.91 9.10
N TRP A 52 1.56 -8.93 10.20
CA TRP A 52 2.00 -9.64 11.41
C TRP A 52 2.26 -11.13 11.12
N GLN A 53 1.33 -11.81 10.46
CA GLN A 53 1.48 -13.22 10.11
C GLN A 53 2.68 -13.46 9.20
N LEU A 54 2.86 -12.64 8.14
CA LEU A 54 4.00 -12.75 7.24
C LEU A 54 5.33 -12.56 7.97
N ILE A 55 5.47 -11.48 8.74
CA ILE A 55 6.69 -11.16 9.48
C ILE A 55 6.99 -12.23 10.54
N SER A 56 5.96 -12.73 11.22
CA SER A 56 6.12 -13.80 12.21
C SER A 56 6.56 -15.13 11.56
N HIS A 57 5.99 -15.45 10.40
CA HIS A 57 6.36 -16.66 9.64
C HIS A 57 7.82 -16.60 9.18
N ILE A 58 8.25 -15.47 8.61
CA ILE A 58 9.64 -15.26 8.18
C ILE A 58 10.57 -15.25 9.39
N GLY A 59 10.15 -14.60 10.45
CA GLY A 59 10.90 -14.52 11.69
C GLY A 59 11.13 -15.86 12.40
N ALA A 60 10.24 -16.82 12.22
CA ALA A 60 10.42 -18.18 12.72
C ALA A 60 11.48 -18.97 11.92
N GLN A 61 11.75 -18.57 10.68
CA GLN A 61 12.73 -19.24 9.81
C GLN A 61 14.11 -18.57 9.84
N HIS A 62 14.14 -17.26 10.11
CA HIS A 62 15.35 -16.43 10.01
C HIS A 62 15.44 -15.49 11.21
N ASP A 63 16.52 -15.61 11.97
CA ASP A 63 16.83 -14.67 13.07
C ASP A 63 17.63 -13.48 12.53
N LEU A 64 16.94 -12.64 11.74
CA LEU A 64 17.53 -11.47 11.10
C LEU A 64 16.94 -10.18 11.64
N PRO A 65 17.74 -9.09 11.67
CA PRO A 65 17.21 -7.75 11.91
C PRO A 65 16.13 -7.40 10.89
N LEU A 66 15.06 -6.75 11.33
CA LEU A 66 13.92 -6.38 10.52
C LEU A 66 13.91 -4.87 10.22
N VAL A 67 13.78 -4.51 8.96
CA VAL A 67 13.46 -3.16 8.53
C VAL A 67 12.17 -3.21 7.73
N ILE A 68 11.20 -2.39 8.08
CA ILE A 68 9.93 -2.28 7.35
C ILE A 68 10.01 -1.09 6.40
N PHE A 69 9.71 -1.33 5.13
CA PHE A 69 9.60 -0.29 4.11
C PHE A 69 8.14 -0.17 3.65
N GLY A 70 7.57 1.03 3.76
CA GLY A 70 6.22 1.33 3.30
C GLY A 70 6.19 2.51 2.33
N HIS A 71 5.55 2.36 1.17
CA HIS A 71 5.36 3.43 0.20
C HIS A 71 3.89 3.80 0.06
N SER A 72 3.58 5.09 0.04
CA SER A 72 2.22 5.62 -0.12
C SER A 72 1.24 4.98 0.89
N MET A 73 0.20 4.28 0.47
CA MET A 73 -0.69 3.53 1.35
C MET A 73 0.07 2.58 2.29
N GLY A 74 1.12 1.92 1.77
CA GLY A 74 2.00 1.05 2.57
C GLY A 74 2.72 1.78 3.71
N SER A 75 2.96 3.09 3.58
CA SER A 75 3.57 3.87 4.68
C SER A 75 2.63 4.01 5.88
N PHE A 76 1.33 4.15 5.64
CA PHE A 76 0.33 4.17 6.70
C PHE A 76 0.13 2.79 7.32
N LEU A 77 0.16 1.74 6.47
CA LEU A 77 0.08 0.35 6.93
C LEU A 77 1.27 -0.01 7.82
N ALA A 78 2.49 0.33 7.38
CA ALA A 78 3.72 0.10 8.14
C ALA A 78 3.74 0.87 9.47
N THR A 79 3.27 2.13 9.47
CA THR A 79 3.11 2.92 10.70
C THR A 79 2.11 2.26 11.65
N ARG A 80 0.96 1.83 11.13
CA ARG A 80 -0.06 1.15 11.96
C ARG A 80 0.44 -0.19 12.49
N PHE A 81 1.17 -0.93 11.68
CA PHE A 81 1.84 -2.17 12.11
C PHE A 81 2.77 -1.91 13.31
N CYS A 82 3.68 -0.93 13.19
CA CYS A 82 4.61 -0.60 14.27
C CYS A 82 3.90 -0.14 15.54
N GLN A 83 2.81 0.62 15.42
CA GLN A 83 2.00 1.03 16.58
C GLN A 83 1.32 -0.14 17.29
N HIS A 84 0.92 -1.17 16.54
CA HIS A 84 0.15 -2.29 17.09
C HIS A 84 1.01 -3.47 17.51
N TYR A 85 2.00 -3.79 16.70
CA TYR A 85 2.84 -4.98 16.87
C TYR A 85 4.32 -4.68 17.13
N GLY A 86 4.76 -3.41 17.05
CA GLY A 86 6.17 -3.04 17.17
C GLY A 86 6.83 -3.54 18.46
N ALA A 87 6.14 -3.46 19.58
CA ALA A 87 6.64 -3.95 20.87
C ALA A 87 6.88 -5.47 20.89
N LEU A 88 6.14 -6.27 20.11
CA LEU A 88 6.32 -7.72 20.02
C LEU A 88 7.55 -8.09 19.18
N HIS A 89 8.08 -7.15 18.39
CA HIS A 89 9.29 -7.32 17.58
C HIS A 89 10.43 -6.42 18.03
N GLU A 90 10.36 -5.84 19.22
CA GLU A 90 11.30 -4.81 19.70
C GLU A 90 12.78 -5.23 19.54
N SER A 91 13.10 -6.48 19.83
CA SER A 91 14.48 -6.99 19.72
C SER A 91 15.00 -7.12 18.27
N ARG A 92 14.11 -7.11 17.28
CA ARG A 92 14.43 -7.36 15.86
C ARG A 92 14.12 -6.18 14.96
N LEU A 93 13.13 -5.34 15.31
CA LEU A 93 12.71 -4.21 14.51
C LEU A 93 13.73 -3.07 14.64
N MET A 94 14.62 -2.97 13.64
CA MET A 94 15.73 -2.01 13.60
C MET A 94 15.36 -0.70 12.94
N GLY A 95 14.31 -0.68 12.11
CA GLY A 95 13.94 0.54 11.43
C GLY A 95 12.62 0.49 10.67
N LEU A 96 12.09 1.67 10.42
CA LEU A 96 10.90 1.93 9.63
C LEU A 96 11.23 3.00 8.59
N ILE A 97 11.05 2.66 7.31
CA ILE A 97 11.29 3.59 6.19
C ILE A 97 9.93 3.92 5.57
N LEU A 98 9.56 5.18 5.59
CA LEU A 98 8.32 5.70 5.02
C LEU A 98 8.62 6.53 3.77
N SER A 99 8.07 6.11 2.64
CA SER A 99 8.24 6.77 1.36
C SER A 99 6.90 7.27 0.84
N GLY A 100 6.83 8.51 0.36
CA GLY A 100 5.59 9.10 -0.14
C GLY A 100 4.49 9.15 0.93
N SER A 101 4.87 9.22 2.19
CA SER A 101 3.95 9.39 3.32
C SER A 101 3.53 10.85 3.43
N ASN A 102 2.31 11.09 3.91
CA ASN A 102 1.85 12.43 4.19
C ASN A 102 1.05 12.49 5.51
N TYR A 103 0.72 13.70 5.89
CA TYR A 103 -0.19 13.98 7.00
C TYR A 103 -1.37 14.82 6.49
N ALA A 104 -2.57 14.45 6.90
CA ALA A 104 -3.76 15.26 6.66
C ALA A 104 -4.39 15.68 7.99
N PRO A 105 -4.80 16.95 8.12
CA PRO A 105 -5.53 17.41 9.32
C PRO A 105 -6.77 16.58 9.59
N SER A 106 -7.14 16.42 10.86
CA SER A 106 -8.27 15.56 11.26
C SER A 106 -9.61 15.94 10.63
N TRP A 107 -9.83 17.22 10.33
CA TRP A 107 -11.06 17.66 9.66
C TRP A 107 -11.11 17.17 8.20
N VAL A 108 -9.97 17.12 7.50
CA VAL A 108 -9.88 16.57 6.12
C VAL A 108 -10.18 15.08 6.13
N THR A 109 -9.57 14.33 7.05
CA THR A 109 -9.79 12.89 7.15
C THR A 109 -11.22 12.55 7.56
N ARG A 110 -11.85 13.35 8.45
CA ARG A 110 -13.25 13.18 8.82
C ARG A 110 -14.18 13.44 7.62
N SER A 111 -13.94 14.51 6.86
CA SER A 111 -14.72 14.83 5.65
C SER A 111 -14.58 13.73 4.60
N ALA A 112 -13.37 13.27 4.33
CA ALA A 112 -13.12 12.16 3.40
C ALA A 112 -13.81 10.87 3.86
N SER A 113 -13.78 10.57 5.18
CA SER A 113 -14.48 9.42 5.75
C SER A 113 -16.01 9.50 5.59
N LEU A 114 -16.58 10.69 5.73
CA LEU A 114 -18.01 10.90 5.50
C LEU A 114 -18.38 10.66 4.04
N ILE A 115 -17.60 11.22 3.10
CA ILE A 115 -17.80 11.01 1.66
C ILE A 115 -17.69 9.52 1.34
N ALA A 116 -16.68 8.84 1.87
CA ALA A 116 -16.50 7.40 1.65
C ALA A 116 -17.69 6.57 2.18
N LYS A 117 -18.29 6.94 3.32
CA LYS A 117 -19.50 6.28 3.85
C LYS A 117 -20.71 6.49 2.93
N VAL A 118 -20.90 7.70 2.40
CA VAL A 118 -21.98 8.01 1.46
C VAL A 118 -21.77 7.23 0.16
N GLU A 119 -20.56 7.23 -0.41
CA GLU A 119 -20.24 6.47 -1.62
C GLU A 119 -20.42 4.96 -1.43
N ARG A 120 -20.02 4.43 -0.28
CA ARG A 120 -20.26 3.03 0.07
C ARG A 120 -21.75 2.69 0.13
N ALA A 121 -22.59 3.58 0.65
CA ALA A 121 -24.04 3.39 0.68
C ALA A 121 -24.65 3.48 -0.73
N ARG A 122 -24.11 4.36 -1.59
CA ARG A 122 -24.57 4.58 -2.96
C ARG A 122 -24.16 3.45 -3.92
N CYS A 123 -22.88 3.06 -3.89
CA CYS A 123 -22.29 2.11 -4.84
C CYS A 123 -22.22 0.68 -4.32
N GLY A 124 -22.34 0.48 -3.00
CA GLY A 124 -22.09 -0.81 -2.35
C GLY A 124 -20.62 -0.99 -1.93
N LYS A 125 -20.37 -1.97 -1.06
CA LYS A 125 -19.07 -2.23 -0.45
C LYS A 125 -17.98 -2.70 -1.43
N ARG A 126 -18.37 -3.34 -2.53
CA ARG A 126 -17.47 -4.05 -3.46
C ARG A 126 -17.29 -3.34 -4.81
N ASN A 127 -17.91 -2.19 -4.98
CA ASN A 127 -17.82 -1.45 -6.23
C ASN A 127 -16.87 -0.26 -6.10
N SER A 128 -16.18 0.04 -7.19
CA SER A 128 -15.33 1.22 -7.27
C SER A 128 -16.18 2.51 -7.28
N SER A 129 -15.62 3.59 -6.75
CA SER A 129 -16.23 4.92 -6.78
C SER A 129 -15.33 5.89 -7.55
N SER A 130 -15.83 6.37 -8.67
CA SER A 130 -15.15 7.41 -9.46
C SER A 130 -14.96 8.72 -8.68
N VAL A 131 -15.86 9.00 -7.73
CA VAL A 131 -15.74 10.17 -6.83
C VAL A 131 -14.53 10.02 -5.91
N LEU A 132 -14.37 8.85 -5.28
CA LEU A 132 -13.22 8.58 -4.41
C LEU A 132 -11.91 8.54 -5.19
N GLU A 133 -11.91 7.98 -6.40
CA GLU A 133 -10.75 7.97 -7.28
C GLU A 133 -10.34 9.40 -7.68
N ALA A 134 -11.29 10.23 -8.12
CA ALA A 134 -11.03 11.62 -8.47
C ALA A 134 -10.50 12.45 -7.29
N LEU A 135 -11.02 12.24 -6.08
CA LEU A 135 -10.55 12.88 -4.86
C LEU A 135 -9.15 12.45 -4.46
N SER A 136 -8.80 11.18 -4.70
CA SER A 136 -7.51 10.62 -4.31
C SER A 136 -6.40 10.94 -5.31
N PHE A 137 -6.68 10.83 -6.61
CA PHE A 137 -5.67 10.88 -7.67
C PHE A 137 -5.90 11.96 -8.73
N GLY A 138 -7.11 12.50 -8.83
CA GLY A 138 -7.50 13.40 -9.93
C GLY A 138 -6.74 14.73 -9.98
N ALA A 139 -6.06 15.12 -8.91
CA ALA A 139 -5.26 16.35 -8.87
C ALA A 139 -3.81 16.14 -9.34
N PHE A 140 -3.28 14.92 -9.29
CA PHE A 140 -1.85 14.67 -9.47
C PHE A 140 -1.35 15.03 -10.87
N ASN A 141 -2.11 14.68 -11.90
CA ASN A 141 -1.74 15.00 -13.30
C ASN A 141 -1.89 16.48 -13.66
N LYS A 142 -2.56 17.30 -12.84
CA LYS A 142 -2.82 18.70 -13.19
C LYS A 142 -1.52 19.52 -13.34
N ALA A 143 -0.49 19.17 -12.57
CA ALA A 143 0.81 19.83 -12.58
C ALA A 143 1.70 19.44 -13.78
N PHE A 144 1.34 18.38 -14.51
CA PHE A 144 2.17 17.78 -15.56
C PHE A 144 1.56 17.93 -16.98
N LYS A 145 0.63 18.85 -17.15
CA LYS A 145 0.01 19.12 -18.46
C LYS A 145 1.00 19.70 -19.47
N PRO A 146 0.95 19.29 -20.76
CA PRO A 146 0.02 18.32 -21.35
C PRO A 146 0.39 16.88 -20.96
N THR A 147 -0.61 16.06 -20.64
CA THR A 147 -0.44 14.66 -20.24
C THR A 147 -0.77 13.70 -21.38
N ARG A 148 -0.03 12.62 -21.51
CA ARG A 148 -0.25 11.53 -22.45
C ARG A 148 -1.24 10.50 -21.88
N THR A 149 -1.14 10.24 -20.57
CA THR A 149 -1.96 9.27 -19.83
C THR A 149 -2.49 9.88 -18.54
N GLU A 150 -3.36 9.16 -17.85
CA GLU A 150 -3.85 9.54 -16.52
C GLU A 150 -2.82 9.33 -15.40
N LYS A 151 -1.68 8.70 -15.71
CA LYS A 151 -0.66 8.31 -14.74
C LYS A 151 0.71 8.96 -14.99
N ASP A 152 0.79 9.98 -15.86
CA ASP A 152 2.06 10.65 -16.20
C ASP A 152 2.73 11.34 -14.99
N TRP A 153 1.97 11.62 -13.93
CA TRP A 153 2.50 12.14 -12.67
C TRP A 153 3.45 11.16 -11.94
N LEU A 154 3.46 9.89 -12.34
CA LEU A 154 4.30 8.86 -11.70
C LEU A 154 5.78 8.95 -12.08
N SER A 155 6.08 9.34 -13.33
CA SER A 155 7.43 9.41 -13.84
C SER A 155 7.53 10.33 -15.06
N SER A 156 8.67 10.98 -15.23
CA SER A 156 9.04 11.67 -16.47
C SER A 156 9.46 10.68 -17.59
N ASP A 157 9.79 9.44 -17.25
CA ASP A 157 10.07 8.37 -18.20
C ASP A 157 8.77 7.68 -18.61
N SER A 158 8.38 7.84 -19.88
CA SER A 158 7.17 7.25 -20.43
C SER A 158 7.15 5.72 -20.35
N GLN A 159 8.30 5.06 -20.45
CA GLN A 159 8.39 3.61 -20.38
C GLN A 159 8.06 3.10 -18.95
N VAL A 160 8.40 3.88 -17.93
CA VAL A 160 8.02 3.57 -16.54
C VAL A 160 6.51 3.65 -16.36
N VAL A 161 5.89 4.70 -16.93
CA VAL A 161 4.43 4.88 -16.90
C VAL A 161 3.74 3.74 -17.66
N ASP A 162 4.23 3.38 -18.84
CA ASP A 162 3.65 2.30 -19.66
C ASP A 162 3.73 0.94 -18.96
N ARG A 163 4.86 0.63 -18.32
CA ARG A 163 4.99 -0.58 -17.49
C ARG A 163 4.02 -0.59 -16.30
N TYR A 164 3.80 0.57 -15.68
CA TYR A 164 2.83 0.68 -14.61
C TYR A 164 1.38 0.45 -15.06
N LEU A 165 1.04 0.92 -16.27
CA LEU A 165 -0.31 0.74 -16.84
C LEU A 165 -0.55 -0.71 -17.32
N ALA A 166 0.52 -1.44 -17.61
CA ALA A 166 0.47 -2.83 -18.06
C ALA A 166 0.49 -3.86 -16.91
N ASP A 167 0.81 -3.43 -15.68
CA ASP A 167 0.90 -4.27 -14.48
C ASP A 167 -0.45 -4.34 -13.77
#